data_46562fcdb89f52ffc8ca3c98bc16b49b
#
_entry.id   46562fcdb89f52ffc8ca3c98bc16b49b
#
_cell.length_a   1.000
_cell.length_b   1.000
_cell.length_c   1.000
_cell.angle_alpha   90.00
_cell.angle_beta   90.00
_cell.angle_gamma   90.00
#
_symmetry.space_group_name_H-M   'P 1'
#
loop_
_entity.id
_entity.type
_entity.pdbx_description
1 polymer ?
#
loop_
_entity_poly.entity_id
_entity_poly.type
_entity_poly.pdbx_seq_one_letter_code
_entity_poly.pdbx_strand_id
1 'polypeptide(L)'
;NTLVPANTTVCLDNIVLENPNAVVVVRPGDIPRSPVRVNQHAYLPSLAKQAVYVVPAGETANQARAWQLKRGTSVVASGQTTYVGADLASGDVTHSIDFSATNVEADDYTLVVKGAAGDYTSLPFAIKADAYKKMKYDALSYFYQNRSSTPILASIVGDALAREAGHPDTAVKTAACATS
;
A
#
# COMPACT_ATOMS: atom_id res chain seq x y z
N ASN A 1 -30.99 26.62 26.01
CA ASN A 1 -31.04 25.17 25.69
C ASN A 1 -32.34 24.89 24.96
N THR A 2 -32.32 24.98 23.63
CA THR A 2 -33.43 24.53 22.80
C THR A 2 -33.29 23.04 22.62
N LEU A 3 -34.11 22.25 23.30
CA LEU A 3 -34.19 20.82 23.08
C LEU A 3 -34.78 20.57 21.69
N VAL A 4 -34.10 19.79 20.89
CA VAL A 4 -34.63 19.33 19.60
C VAL A 4 -35.84 18.42 19.89
N PRO A 5 -37.00 18.64 19.29
CA PRO A 5 -38.15 17.80 19.53
C PRO A 5 -37.93 16.36 19.17
N ALA A 6 -38.52 15.43 19.92
CA ALA A 6 -38.48 14.01 19.57
C ALA A 6 -39.05 13.81 18.16
N ASN A 7 -38.40 12.95 17.36
CA ASN A 7 -38.70 12.69 15.94
C ASN A 7 -38.27 13.79 14.96
N THR A 8 -37.31 14.63 15.32
CA THR A 8 -36.68 15.53 14.33
C THR A 8 -35.58 14.77 13.59
N THR A 9 -35.69 14.73 12.27
CA THR A 9 -34.61 14.21 11.40
C THR A 9 -33.72 15.37 11.02
N VAL A 10 -32.46 15.29 11.37
CA VAL A 10 -31.41 16.22 10.91
C VAL A 10 -30.62 15.54 9.81
N CYS A 11 -30.72 16.07 8.59
CA CYS A 11 -29.89 15.64 7.48
C CYS A 11 -28.69 16.56 7.38
N LEU A 12 -27.49 15.99 7.44
CA LEU A 12 -26.24 16.71 7.17
C LEU A 12 -25.78 16.28 5.78
N ASP A 13 -25.68 17.25 4.87
CA ASP A 13 -25.19 17.04 3.51
C ASP A 13 -24.07 18.05 3.24
N ASN A 14 -23.10 17.66 2.41
CA ASN A 14 -21.99 18.52 1.99
C ASN A 14 -21.20 19.15 3.15
N ILE A 15 -20.77 18.33 4.11
CA ILE A 15 -19.87 18.81 5.17
C ILE A 15 -18.51 19.09 4.55
N VAL A 16 -18.18 20.37 4.38
CA VAL A 16 -16.87 20.81 3.89
C VAL A 16 -16.07 21.37 5.06
N LEU A 17 -14.87 20.84 5.28
CA LEU A 17 -13.89 21.40 6.20
C LEU A 17 -12.96 22.30 5.39
N GLU A 18 -13.11 23.59 5.51
CA GLU A 18 -12.23 24.56 4.87
C GLU A 18 -11.37 25.26 5.92
N ASN A 19 -10.07 25.24 5.69
CA ASN A 19 -9.16 26.09 6.44
C ASN A 19 -8.29 26.86 5.45
N PRO A 20 -8.61 28.12 5.13
CA PRO A 20 -7.85 28.93 4.18
C PRO A 20 -6.39 29.18 4.63
N ASN A 21 -6.09 28.95 5.91
CA ASN A 21 -4.76 29.07 6.49
C ASN A 21 -4.12 27.72 6.79
N ALA A 22 -4.63 26.63 6.21
CA ALA A 22 -4.05 25.30 6.41
C ALA A 22 -2.61 25.29 5.90
N VAL A 23 -1.67 25.11 6.81
CA VAL A 23 -0.27 24.87 6.48
C VAL A 23 -0.11 23.37 6.32
N VAL A 24 0.41 22.93 5.17
CA VAL A 24 0.81 21.54 4.99
C VAL A 24 1.95 21.25 5.95
N VAL A 25 1.65 20.55 7.04
CA VAL A 25 2.68 20.12 7.98
C VAL A 25 3.38 18.90 7.38
N VAL A 26 4.57 19.13 6.81
CA VAL A 26 5.48 18.04 6.45
C VAL A 26 6.01 17.45 7.75
N ARG A 27 5.68 16.19 8.04
CA ARG A 27 6.16 15.52 9.25
C ARG A 27 7.63 15.19 9.10
N PRO A 28 8.45 15.35 10.15
CA PRO A 28 9.81 14.84 10.15
C PRO A 28 9.80 13.34 9.82
N GLY A 29 10.47 12.95 8.74
CA GLY A 29 10.50 11.56 8.25
C GLY A 29 9.62 11.28 7.04
N ASP A 30 8.83 12.22 6.55
CA ASP A 30 8.15 12.06 5.26
C ASP A 30 9.21 12.02 4.14
N ILE A 31 9.39 10.81 3.59
CA ILE A 31 10.29 10.62 2.44
C ILE A 31 9.57 11.17 1.21
N PRO A 32 10.20 12.11 0.47
CA PRO A 32 9.63 12.58 -0.79
C PRO A 32 9.33 11.39 -1.70
N ARG A 33 8.09 11.30 -2.17
CA ARG A 33 7.70 10.20 -3.04
C ARG A 33 8.40 10.34 -4.38
N SER A 34 9.29 9.38 -4.71
CA SER A 34 9.86 9.30 -6.05
C SER A 34 8.74 9.18 -7.09
N PRO A 35 8.83 9.85 -8.26
CA PRO A 35 7.94 9.60 -9.38
C PRO A 35 7.98 8.14 -9.88
N VAL A 36 9.06 7.41 -9.61
CA VAL A 36 9.20 5.99 -9.97
C VAL A 36 8.70 5.12 -8.82
N ARG A 37 7.55 4.50 -9.02
CA ARG A 37 6.84 3.68 -8.04
C ARG A 37 7.06 2.20 -8.31
N VAL A 38 7.57 1.48 -7.32
CA VAL A 38 7.83 0.04 -7.36
C VAL A 38 7.11 -0.66 -6.22
N ASN A 39 6.90 -1.97 -6.34
CA ASN A 39 6.39 -2.77 -5.24
C ASN A 39 7.44 -2.82 -4.13
N GLN A 40 7.09 -2.24 -2.99
CA GLN A 40 8.00 -2.13 -1.83
C GLN A 40 8.13 -3.44 -1.05
N HIS A 41 7.25 -4.40 -1.29
CA HIS A 41 7.40 -5.71 -0.66
C HIS A 41 8.43 -6.55 -1.42
N ALA A 42 8.16 -6.94 -2.64
CA ALA A 42 9.07 -7.56 -3.60
C ALA A 42 8.36 -7.95 -4.89
N TYR A 43 9.14 -8.38 -5.90
CA TYR A 43 8.65 -9.04 -7.10
C TYR A 43 9.06 -10.51 -7.09
N LEU A 44 8.22 -11.37 -7.67
CA LEU A 44 8.55 -12.78 -7.88
C LEU A 44 9.33 -12.95 -9.19
N PRO A 45 10.43 -13.74 -9.22
CA PRO A 45 11.28 -13.88 -10.40
C PRO A 45 10.52 -14.36 -11.65
N SER A 46 9.60 -15.31 -11.48
CA SER A 46 8.88 -15.98 -12.56
C SER A 46 7.62 -15.25 -13.04
N LEU A 47 7.21 -14.15 -12.38
CA LEU A 47 6.00 -13.40 -12.74
C LEU A 47 6.32 -12.09 -13.45
N ALA A 48 5.28 -11.50 -14.05
CA ALA A 48 5.36 -10.16 -14.62
C ALA A 48 5.78 -9.14 -13.54
N LYS A 49 6.73 -8.28 -13.89
CA LYS A 49 7.28 -7.24 -13.01
C LYS A 49 7.10 -5.89 -13.66
N GLN A 50 6.18 -5.12 -13.08
CA GLN A 50 5.85 -3.80 -13.59
C GLN A 50 6.04 -2.75 -12.50
N ALA A 51 6.49 -1.58 -12.92
CA ALA A 51 6.55 -0.38 -12.11
C ALA A 51 5.78 0.75 -12.79
N VAL A 52 5.51 1.81 -12.04
CA VAL A 52 4.80 2.99 -12.54
C VAL A 52 5.73 4.19 -12.46
N TYR A 53 5.79 4.94 -13.55
CA TYR A 53 6.35 6.28 -13.57
C TYR A 53 5.20 7.29 -13.60
N VAL A 54 5.12 8.12 -12.58
CA VAL A 54 4.19 9.24 -12.50
C VAL A 54 4.87 10.43 -13.13
N VAL A 55 4.27 11.00 -14.17
CA VAL A 55 4.86 12.14 -14.88
C VAL A 55 4.83 13.37 -13.99
N PRO A 56 5.99 13.96 -13.66
CA PRO A 56 6.02 15.17 -12.86
C PRO A 56 5.36 16.36 -13.57
N ALA A 57 4.82 17.28 -12.78
CA ALA A 57 4.26 18.51 -13.32
C ALA A 57 5.30 19.27 -14.17
N GLY A 58 4.86 19.74 -15.33
CA GLY A 58 5.72 20.46 -16.28
C GLY A 58 6.47 19.56 -17.29
N GLU A 59 6.40 18.23 -17.14
CA GLU A 59 6.93 17.33 -18.16
C GLU A 59 5.86 16.96 -19.23
N THR A 60 6.32 16.62 -20.43
CA THR A 60 5.43 16.18 -21.52
C THR A 60 4.83 14.83 -21.18
N ALA A 61 3.50 14.80 -21.05
CA ALA A 61 2.74 13.67 -20.53
C ALA A 61 2.93 12.36 -21.29
N ASN A 62 2.89 12.39 -22.63
CA ASN A 62 2.92 11.19 -23.50
C ASN A 62 4.31 10.86 -24.06
N GLN A 63 5.35 11.54 -23.59
CA GLN A 63 6.71 11.28 -24.05
C GLN A 63 7.30 10.07 -23.33
N ALA A 64 7.64 9.01 -24.09
CA ALA A 64 8.37 7.87 -23.56
C ALA A 64 9.71 8.30 -22.96
N ARG A 65 10.07 7.72 -21.82
CA ARG A 65 11.30 8.00 -21.09
C ARG A 65 12.17 6.74 -21.03
N ALA A 66 13.47 6.93 -21.24
CA ALA A 66 14.41 5.84 -21.04
C ALA A 66 14.47 5.47 -19.54
N TRP A 67 14.49 4.17 -19.25
CA TRP A 67 14.69 3.66 -17.91
C TRP A 67 15.84 2.68 -17.83
N GLN A 68 16.41 2.54 -16.66
CA GLN A 68 17.46 1.59 -16.32
C GLN A 68 17.12 0.89 -15.01
N LEU A 69 17.20 -0.44 -15.00
CA LEU A 69 17.20 -1.24 -13.79
C LEU A 69 18.65 -1.44 -13.36
N LYS A 70 18.94 -1.12 -12.12
CA LYS A 70 20.29 -1.16 -11.56
C LYS A 70 20.41 -2.06 -10.35
N ARG A 71 21.60 -2.61 -10.14
CA ARG A 71 22.07 -3.18 -8.88
C ARG A 71 23.35 -2.43 -8.51
N GLY A 72 23.27 -1.65 -7.44
CA GLY A 72 24.33 -0.69 -7.13
C GLY A 72 24.58 0.26 -8.32
N THR A 73 25.81 0.24 -8.87
CA THR A 73 26.17 1.05 -10.04
C THR A 73 25.93 0.35 -11.37
N SER A 74 25.71 -0.97 -11.39
CA SER A 74 25.59 -1.78 -12.61
C SER A 74 24.19 -1.73 -13.19
N VAL A 75 24.08 -1.43 -14.49
CA VAL A 75 22.83 -1.52 -15.23
C VAL A 75 22.62 -2.98 -15.65
N VAL A 76 21.49 -3.58 -15.22
CA VAL A 76 21.15 -4.99 -15.49
C VAL A 76 20.06 -5.15 -16.55
N ALA A 77 19.23 -4.12 -16.74
CA ALA A 77 18.24 -4.03 -17.80
C ALA A 77 17.95 -2.57 -18.12
N SER A 78 17.41 -2.31 -19.31
CA SER A 78 17.00 -0.97 -19.75
C SER A 78 15.89 -1.05 -20.78
N GLY A 79 15.17 0.05 -20.98
CA GLY A 79 14.10 0.14 -21.96
C GLY A 79 13.49 1.53 -22.00
N GLN A 80 12.27 1.58 -22.56
CA GLN A 80 11.45 2.79 -22.62
C GLN A 80 10.17 2.60 -21.84
N THR A 81 9.68 3.66 -21.20
CA THR A 81 8.38 3.65 -20.55
C THR A 81 7.26 3.63 -21.59
N THR A 82 6.14 3.00 -21.26
CA THR A 82 4.94 2.99 -22.11
C THR A 82 3.87 3.89 -21.49
N TYR A 83 3.40 4.87 -22.24
CA TYR A 83 2.32 5.77 -21.81
C TYR A 83 1.02 4.99 -21.53
N VAL A 84 0.43 5.21 -20.36
CA VAL A 84 -0.83 4.59 -19.95
C VAL A 84 -1.97 5.60 -20.01
N GLY A 85 -1.74 6.82 -19.56
CA GLY A 85 -2.74 7.88 -19.52
C GLY A 85 -2.94 8.45 -18.12
N ALA A 86 -4.02 9.23 -17.98
CA ALA A 86 -4.43 9.78 -16.69
C ALA A 86 -5.16 8.71 -15.85
N ASP A 87 -4.73 8.54 -14.62
CA ASP A 87 -5.47 7.79 -13.61
C ASP A 87 -6.58 8.69 -13.04
N LEU A 88 -7.84 8.32 -13.28
CA LEU A 88 -9.00 9.11 -12.87
C LEU A 88 -9.16 9.20 -11.34
N ALA A 89 -8.59 8.26 -10.59
CA ALA A 89 -8.71 8.23 -9.15
C ALA A 89 -7.70 9.18 -8.47
N SER A 90 -6.47 9.25 -8.96
CA SER A 90 -5.42 10.10 -8.40
C SER A 90 -5.24 11.43 -9.13
N GLY A 91 -5.67 11.52 -10.40
CA GLY A 91 -5.38 12.64 -11.29
C GLY A 91 -3.96 12.60 -11.88
N ASP A 92 -3.16 11.59 -11.54
CA ASP A 92 -1.79 11.44 -12.02
C ASP A 92 -1.77 10.97 -13.48
N VAL A 93 -0.84 11.49 -14.27
CA VAL A 93 -0.51 10.93 -15.58
C VAL A 93 0.59 9.90 -15.41
N THR A 94 0.39 8.69 -15.98
CA THR A 94 1.24 7.55 -15.68
C THR A 94 1.81 6.88 -16.94
N HIS A 95 2.99 6.28 -16.76
CA HIS A 95 3.60 5.34 -17.68
C HIS A 95 3.87 4.01 -16.97
N SER A 96 3.82 2.91 -17.68
CA SER A 96 4.29 1.62 -17.20
C SER A 96 5.76 1.39 -17.56
N ILE A 97 6.45 0.64 -16.71
CA ILE A 97 7.80 0.14 -16.90
C ILE A 97 7.74 -1.38 -16.75
N ASP A 98 8.05 -2.13 -17.80
CA ASP A 98 8.09 -3.58 -17.75
C ASP A 98 9.54 -4.07 -17.73
N PHE A 99 9.90 -4.77 -16.65
CA PHE A 99 11.20 -5.42 -16.47
C PHE A 99 11.05 -6.91 -16.17
N SER A 100 9.97 -7.52 -16.65
CA SER A 100 9.63 -8.94 -16.42
C SER A 100 10.72 -9.92 -16.83
N ALA A 101 11.57 -9.55 -17.79
CA ALA A 101 12.68 -10.38 -18.23
C ALA A 101 13.79 -10.57 -17.17
N THR A 102 13.83 -9.72 -16.12
CA THR A 102 14.82 -9.82 -15.05
C THR A 102 14.40 -10.84 -14.00
N ASN A 103 15.07 -11.99 -13.96
CA ASN A 103 14.72 -13.11 -13.07
C ASN A 103 15.77 -13.40 -11.99
N VAL A 104 16.86 -12.65 -11.98
CA VAL A 104 17.94 -12.83 -10.98
C VAL A 104 17.47 -12.31 -9.63
N GLU A 105 17.59 -13.15 -8.60
CA GLU A 105 17.21 -12.78 -7.24
C GLU A 105 18.24 -11.85 -6.60
N ALA A 106 17.75 -10.77 -6.01
CA ALA A 106 18.54 -9.82 -5.21
C ALA A 106 17.61 -8.85 -4.45
N ASP A 107 18.18 -8.14 -3.47
CA ASP A 107 17.48 -7.21 -2.57
C ASP A 107 17.73 -5.74 -2.88
N ASP A 108 18.62 -5.45 -3.80
CA ASP A 108 19.24 -4.14 -4.01
C ASP A 108 18.92 -3.51 -5.36
N TYR A 109 17.80 -3.90 -5.97
CA TYR A 109 17.37 -3.30 -7.23
C TYR A 109 16.89 -1.87 -7.04
N THR A 110 17.22 -1.02 -8.01
CA THR A 110 16.63 0.33 -8.17
C THR A 110 16.27 0.58 -9.62
N LEU A 111 15.16 1.26 -9.88
CA LEU A 111 14.76 1.75 -11.19
C LEU A 111 15.08 3.23 -11.31
N VAL A 112 15.74 3.60 -12.39
CA VAL A 112 16.07 4.99 -12.72
C VAL A 112 15.36 5.34 -14.02
N VAL A 113 14.57 6.42 -14.03
CA VAL A 113 13.92 6.97 -15.21
C VAL A 113 14.58 8.29 -15.56
N LYS A 114 14.93 8.48 -16.82
CA LYS A 114 15.51 9.71 -17.37
C LYS A 114 14.41 10.75 -17.62
N GLY A 115 14.16 11.60 -16.66
CA GLY A 115 13.18 12.69 -16.79
C GLY A 115 13.74 13.91 -17.53
N ALA A 116 12.88 14.89 -17.77
CA ALA A 116 13.30 16.13 -18.45
C ALA A 116 14.18 17.02 -17.55
N ALA A 117 13.93 17.05 -16.25
CA ALA A 117 14.67 17.85 -15.28
C ALA A 117 15.84 17.08 -14.63
N GLY A 118 15.97 15.78 -14.91
CA GLY A 118 17.00 14.93 -14.30
C GLY A 118 16.53 13.50 -14.11
N ASP A 119 17.35 12.71 -13.42
CA ASP A 119 17.07 11.29 -13.16
C ASP A 119 16.19 11.13 -11.94
N TYR A 120 15.13 10.33 -12.09
CA TYR A 120 14.28 9.91 -10.98
C TYR A 120 14.57 8.46 -10.59
N THR A 121 14.91 8.23 -9.33
CA THR A 121 15.28 6.91 -8.84
C THR A 121 14.21 6.39 -7.89
N SER A 122 13.80 5.13 -8.05
CA SER A 122 12.88 4.45 -7.12
C SER A 122 13.53 4.22 -5.76
N LEU A 123 12.71 3.92 -4.76
CA LEU A 123 13.21 3.23 -3.57
C LEU A 123 13.81 1.86 -3.98
N PRO A 124 14.77 1.34 -3.21
CA PRO A 124 15.30 0.00 -3.45
C PRO A 124 14.20 -1.06 -3.23
N PHE A 125 14.28 -2.15 -3.99
CA PHE A 125 13.32 -3.25 -3.92
C PHE A 125 13.98 -4.59 -4.21
N ALA A 126 13.26 -5.67 -3.86
CA ALA A 126 13.74 -7.03 -4.03
C ALA A 126 13.04 -7.76 -5.20
N ILE A 127 13.77 -8.68 -5.81
CA ILE A 127 13.23 -9.76 -6.64
C ILE A 127 13.59 -11.06 -5.92
N LYS A 128 12.61 -11.81 -5.38
CA LYS A 128 12.83 -13.02 -4.58
C LYS A 128 11.71 -14.03 -4.74
N ALA A 129 12.06 -15.31 -4.81
CA ALA A 129 11.08 -16.40 -4.91
C ALA A 129 10.29 -16.58 -3.61
N ASP A 130 10.91 -16.34 -2.45
CA ASP A 130 10.29 -16.51 -1.13
C ASP A 130 9.69 -15.22 -0.55
N ALA A 131 9.63 -14.14 -1.34
CA ALA A 131 9.21 -12.80 -0.92
C ALA A 131 7.93 -12.76 -0.09
N TYR A 132 6.93 -13.57 -0.47
CA TYR A 132 5.61 -13.59 0.16
C TYR A 132 5.45 -14.68 1.21
N LYS A 133 6.50 -15.49 1.48
CA LYS A 133 6.41 -16.60 2.44
C LYS A 133 6.07 -16.11 3.84
N LYS A 134 6.82 -15.14 4.34
CA LYS A 134 6.57 -14.54 5.67
C LYS A 134 5.20 -13.86 5.73
N MET A 135 4.86 -13.06 4.74
CA MET A 135 3.56 -12.36 4.67
C MET A 135 2.39 -13.33 4.73
N LYS A 136 2.49 -14.49 4.05
CA LYS A 136 1.44 -15.52 4.11
C LYS A 136 1.21 -16.00 5.54
N TYR A 137 2.28 -16.28 6.28
CA TYR A 137 2.17 -16.74 7.67
C TYR A 137 1.68 -15.64 8.61
N ASP A 138 2.15 -14.41 8.41
CA ASP A 138 1.71 -13.25 9.20
C ASP A 138 0.21 -12.99 8.98
N ALA A 139 -0.28 -13.08 7.73
CA ALA A 139 -1.69 -12.94 7.41
C ALA A 139 -2.55 -14.05 8.04
N LEU A 140 -2.08 -15.29 8.04
CA LEU A 140 -2.78 -16.39 8.72
C LEU A 140 -2.77 -16.22 10.25
N SER A 141 -1.66 -15.74 10.80
CA SER A 141 -1.52 -15.45 12.23
C SER A 141 -2.53 -14.38 12.70
N TYR A 142 -2.83 -13.38 11.86
CA TYR A 142 -3.85 -12.39 12.15
C TYR A 142 -5.21 -13.04 12.46
N PHE A 143 -5.67 -13.98 11.66
CA PHE A 143 -6.94 -14.68 11.89
C PHE A 143 -6.90 -15.51 13.18
N TYR A 144 -5.79 -16.17 13.47
CA TYR A 144 -5.64 -16.92 14.72
C TYR A 144 -5.72 -15.99 15.93
N GLN A 145 -5.00 -14.87 15.90
CA GLN A 145 -4.94 -13.92 17.01
C GLN A 145 -6.26 -13.17 17.25
N ASN A 146 -7.13 -13.06 16.26
CA ASN A 146 -8.43 -12.40 16.40
C ASN A 146 -9.58 -13.34 16.80
N ARG A 147 -9.28 -14.59 17.15
CA ARG A 147 -10.30 -15.51 17.68
C ARG A 147 -10.69 -15.12 19.10
N SER A 148 -11.99 -15.10 19.38
CA SER A 148 -12.52 -14.70 20.68
C SER A 148 -12.88 -15.87 21.57
N SER A 149 -13.48 -16.95 21.03
CA SER A 149 -14.04 -18.10 21.77
C SER A 149 -13.04 -19.24 22.00
N THR A 150 -11.77 -19.04 21.68
CA THR A 150 -10.71 -20.05 21.81
C THR A 150 -9.48 -19.40 22.44
N PRO A 151 -8.77 -20.08 23.36
CA PRO A 151 -7.52 -19.57 23.90
C PRO A 151 -6.49 -19.32 22.81
N ILE A 152 -5.73 -18.26 22.95
CA ILE A 152 -4.58 -17.94 22.09
C ILE A 152 -3.33 -18.42 22.83
N LEU A 153 -2.72 -19.48 22.33
CA LEU A 153 -1.69 -20.23 23.04
C LEU A 153 -0.31 -19.55 22.92
N ALA A 154 0.39 -19.43 24.04
CA ALA A 154 1.75 -18.91 24.09
C ALA A 154 2.72 -19.68 23.17
N SER A 155 2.54 -20.98 23.02
CA SER A 155 3.35 -21.82 22.12
C SER A 155 3.25 -21.44 20.65
N ILE A 156 2.21 -20.68 20.25
CA ILE A 156 1.98 -20.24 18.87
C ILE A 156 2.34 -18.77 18.70
N VAL A 157 1.97 -17.92 19.64
CA VAL A 157 2.09 -16.45 19.49
C VAL A 157 3.14 -15.81 20.43
N GLY A 158 3.71 -16.57 21.35
CA GLY A 158 4.56 -16.06 22.43
C GLY A 158 3.75 -15.54 23.61
N ASP A 159 4.41 -15.43 24.77
CA ASP A 159 3.75 -15.07 26.03
C ASP A 159 3.08 -13.68 26.00
N ALA A 160 3.67 -12.73 25.29
CA ALA A 160 3.15 -11.36 25.22
C ALA A 160 1.79 -11.23 24.52
N LEU A 161 1.42 -12.19 23.68
CA LEU A 161 0.17 -12.18 22.92
C LEU A 161 -0.78 -13.31 23.32
N ALA A 162 -0.36 -14.20 24.21
CA ALA A 162 -1.19 -15.29 24.73
C ALA A 162 -2.33 -14.74 25.58
N ARG A 163 -3.50 -15.36 25.48
CA ARG A 163 -4.67 -15.00 26.30
C ARG A 163 -5.67 -16.15 26.38
N GLU A 164 -6.44 -16.14 27.44
CA GLU A 164 -7.58 -17.03 27.62
C GLU A 164 -8.70 -16.73 26.59
N ALA A 165 -9.63 -17.66 26.44
CA ALA A 165 -10.80 -17.45 25.60
C ALA A 165 -11.62 -16.28 26.11
N GLY A 166 -11.77 -15.23 25.30
CA GLY A 166 -12.73 -14.17 25.52
C GLY A 166 -14.11 -14.59 24.99
N HIS A 167 -15.19 -14.17 25.61
CA HIS A 167 -16.57 -14.46 25.15
C HIS A 167 -16.86 -15.93 24.90
N PRO A 168 -16.70 -16.83 25.89
CA PRO A 168 -17.11 -18.21 25.73
C PRO A 168 -18.62 -18.28 25.53
N ASP A 169 -19.08 -18.98 24.46
CA ASP A 169 -20.49 -19.08 24.08
C ASP A 169 -21.36 -19.85 25.08
N THR A 170 -20.79 -20.31 26.18
CA THR A 170 -21.50 -21.06 27.24
C THR A 170 -22.48 -20.22 28.04
N ALA A 171 -22.45 -18.90 27.92
CA ALA A 171 -23.30 -17.97 28.66
C ALA A 171 -23.99 -16.91 27.79
N VAL A 172 -24.22 -17.21 26.51
CA VAL A 172 -24.94 -16.31 25.61
C VAL A 172 -26.38 -16.16 26.08
N LYS A 173 -26.74 -14.94 26.45
CA LYS A 173 -28.13 -14.58 26.73
C LYS A 173 -28.77 -14.08 25.46
N THR A 174 -29.73 -14.84 24.92
CA THR A 174 -30.60 -14.34 23.87
C THR A 174 -31.71 -13.49 24.52
N ALA A 175 -32.02 -12.33 23.93
CA ALA A 175 -33.25 -11.62 24.31
C ALA A 175 -34.42 -12.55 24.12
N ALA A 176 -35.26 -12.70 25.14
CA ALA A 176 -36.52 -13.43 24.98
C ALA A 176 -37.31 -12.74 23.86
N CYS A 177 -37.61 -13.48 22.80
CA CYS A 177 -38.57 -13.00 21.82
C CYS A 177 -39.89 -12.77 22.54
N ALA A 178 -40.37 -11.54 22.56
CA ALA A 178 -41.71 -11.28 23.06
C ALA A 178 -42.68 -12.06 22.20
N THR A 179 -43.28 -13.07 22.78
CA THR A 179 -44.42 -13.73 22.14
C THR A 179 -45.58 -12.76 22.16
N SER A 180 -45.93 -12.24 21.00
CA SER A 180 -47.15 -11.48 20.78
C SER A 180 -48.37 -12.37 20.84
#